data_e27d455a0a9129a847f5ff4b74b580b2
#
_entry.id   e27d455a0a9129a847f5ff4b74b580b2
#
_cell.length_a   1.000
_cell.length_b   1.000
_cell.length_c   1.000
_cell.angle_alpha   90.00
_cell.angle_beta   90.00
_cell.angle_gamma   90.00
#
_symmetry.space_group_name_H-M   'P 1'
#
loop_
_entity.id
_entity.type
_entity.pdbx_description
1 polymer ?
#
loop_
_entity_poly.entity_id
_entity_poly.type
_entity_poly.pdbx_seq_one_letter_code
_entity_poly.pdbx_strand_id
1 'polypeptide(L)'
;MGKFLQLFKQTITYGIATVFPRIISVILVRVHTDKSVISEVSEFGTLSLIFSYIILFNVILSYGLETSFFRFYNKEKNKKDVLNTAAVSILISSFLFASIFSIFKINISNFTGISTGYLSIIVWILVVDALTVIPFAYLRLKGSAIKYSVVKIINVI
;
A
#
# COMPACT_ATOMS: atom_id res chain seq x y z
N MET A 1 28.72 22.00 -2.88
CA MET A 1 28.39 21.05 -3.99
C MET A 1 27.91 19.69 -3.50
N GLY A 2 28.43 19.08 -2.43
CA GLY A 2 28.05 17.73 -1.98
C GLY A 2 26.58 17.53 -1.59
N LYS A 3 25.96 18.47 -0.86
CA LYS A 3 24.56 18.34 -0.42
C LYS A 3 23.56 18.37 -1.58
N PHE A 4 23.80 19.21 -2.59
CA PHE A 4 22.94 19.28 -3.78
C PHE A 4 23.00 18.00 -4.58
N LEU A 5 24.18 17.44 -4.80
CA LEU A 5 24.37 16.17 -5.50
C LEU A 5 23.71 15.00 -4.75
N GLN A 6 23.77 15.00 -3.42
CA GLN A 6 23.12 14.00 -2.59
C GLN A 6 21.60 14.09 -2.67
N LEU A 7 21.02 15.30 -2.62
CA LEU A 7 19.58 15.51 -2.80
C LEU A 7 19.13 15.08 -4.18
N PHE A 8 19.86 15.44 -5.22
CA PHE A 8 19.57 15.06 -6.60
C PHE A 8 19.57 13.53 -6.77
N LYS A 9 20.59 12.85 -6.24
CA LYS A 9 20.66 11.38 -6.26
C LYS A 9 19.50 10.73 -5.51
N GLN A 10 19.13 11.25 -4.35
CA GLN A 10 17.96 10.77 -3.61
C GLN A 10 16.66 10.97 -4.39
N THR A 11 16.46 12.14 -4.98
CA THR A 11 15.28 12.44 -5.79
C THR A 11 15.12 11.49 -6.97
N ILE A 12 16.20 11.22 -7.70
CA ILE A 12 16.19 10.26 -8.79
C ILE A 12 15.84 8.86 -8.28
N THR A 13 16.47 8.42 -7.18
CA THR A 13 16.22 7.09 -6.61
C THR A 13 14.76 6.91 -6.17
N TYR A 14 14.18 7.89 -5.49
CA TYR A 14 12.75 7.87 -5.13
C TYR A 14 11.84 7.98 -6.36
N GLY A 15 12.24 8.78 -7.36
CA GLY A 15 11.55 8.92 -8.62
C GLY A 15 11.43 7.58 -9.35
N ILE A 16 12.54 6.86 -9.53
CA ILE A 16 12.55 5.53 -10.15
C ILE A 16 11.65 4.57 -9.37
N ALA A 17 11.77 4.51 -8.04
CA ALA A 17 10.95 3.64 -7.20
C ALA A 17 9.44 3.96 -7.27
N THR A 18 9.06 5.16 -7.69
CA THR A 18 7.67 5.57 -7.84
C THR A 18 7.15 5.34 -9.26
N VAL A 19 7.99 5.56 -10.26
CA VAL A 19 7.62 5.43 -11.68
C VAL A 19 7.62 3.96 -12.12
N PHE A 20 8.55 3.16 -11.64
CA PHE A 20 8.68 1.75 -12.02
C PHE A 20 7.39 0.93 -11.77
N PRO A 21 6.75 0.98 -10.59
CA PRO A 21 5.47 0.33 -10.37
C PRO A 21 4.37 0.79 -11.32
N ARG A 22 4.36 2.07 -11.69
CA ARG A 22 3.36 2.62 -12.63
C ARG A 22 3.55 2.06 -14.04
N ILE A 23 4.80 1.91 -14.49
CA ILE A 23 5.09 1.29 -15.79
C ILE A 23 4.62 -0.16 -15.79
N ILE A 24 4.90 -0.92 -14.73
CA ILE A 24 4.41 -2.30 -14.60
C ILE A 24 2.88 -2.33 -14.62
N SER A 25 2.21 -1.43 -13.90
CA SER A 25 0.74 -1.34 -13.91
C SER A 25 0.17 -1.09 -15.30
N VAL A 26 0.81 -0.22 -16.11
CA VAL A 26 0.37 0.03 -17.50
C VAL A 26 0.54 -1.22 -18.37
N ILE A 27 1.66 -1.93 -18.21
CA ILE A 27 1.89 -3.20 -18.93
C ILE A 27 0.85 -4.26 -18.50
N LEU A 28 0.57 -4.37 -17.21
CA LEU A 28 -0.43 -5.30 -16.67
C LEU A 28 -1.84 -4.99 -17.19
N VAL A 29 -2.23 -3.72 -17.29
CA VAL A 29 -3.51 -3.33 -17.90
C VAL A 29 -3.61 -3.87 -19.31
N ARG A 30 -2.56 -3.74 -20.12
CA ARG A 30 -2.54 -4.27 -21.49
C ARG A 30 -2.68 -5.80 -21.53
N VAL A 31 -2.01 -6.50 -20.61
CA VAL A 31 -2.14 -7.96 -20.48
C VAL A 31 -3.55 -8.36 -20.05
N HIS A 32 -4.13 -7.66 -19.08
CA HIS A 32 -5.49 -7.95 -18.61
C HIS A 32 -6.58 -7.57 -19.60
N THR A 33 -6.31 -6.71 -20.58
CA THR A 33 -7.25 -6.38 -21.65
C THR A 33 -7.11 -7.29 -22.89
N ASP A 34 -6.12 -8.19 -22.90
CA ASP A 34 -5.98 -9.17 -23.97
C ASP A 34 -7.05 -10.28 -23.80
N LYS A 35 -7.82 -10.51 -24.85
CA LYS A 35 -8.89 -11.52 -24.90
C LYS A 35 -8.40 -12.96 -24.63
N SER A 36 -7.10 -13.20 -24.79
CA SER A 36 -6.49 -14.50 -24.48
C SER A 36 -6.33 -14.76 -22.97
N VAL A 37 -6.33 -13.69 -22.15
CA VAL A 37 -6.13 -13.74 -20.69
C VAL A 37 -7.44 -13.55 -19.94
N ILE A 38 -8.27 -12.60 -20.37
CA ILE A 38 -9.61 -12.36 -19.80
C ILE A 38 -10.62 -12.49 -20.93
N SER A 39 -11.35 -13.59 -20.91
CA SER A 39 -12.28 -13.96 -21.99
C SER A 39 -13.53 -13.10 -22.03
N GLU A 40 -13.96 -12.56 -20.88
CA GLU A 40 -15.20 -11.80 -20.74
C GLU A 40 -14.99 -10.39 -20.21
N VAL A 41 -15.68 -9.42 -20.80
CA VAL A 41 -15.68 -8.01 -20.35
C VAL A 41 -16.19 -7.87 -18.92
N SER A 42 -17.07 -8.77 -18.47
CA SER A 42 -17.59 -8.82 -17.11
C SER A 42 -16.50 -9.11 -16.06
N GLU A 43 -15.52 -9.96 -16.37
CA GLU A 43 -14.41 -10.30 -15.49
C GLU A 43 -13.47 -9.10 -15.33
N PHE A 44 -13.20 -8.37 -16.41
CA PHE A 44 -12.43 -7.12 -16.35
C PHE A 44 -13.13 -6.04 -15.50
N GLY A 45 -14.47 -5.95 -15.61
CA GLY A 45 -15.29 -5.09 -14.76
C GLY A 45 -15.14 -5.42 -13.28
N THR A 46 -15.24 -6.70 -12.94
CA THR A 46 -15.06 -7.19 -11.56
C THR A 46 -13.66 -6.89 -11.03
N LEU A 47 -12.62 -7.12 -11.82
CA LEU A 47 -11.24 -6.82 -11.46
C LEU A 47 -11.04 -5.32 -11.19
N SER A 48 -11.59 -4.45 -12.04
CA SER A 48 -11.52 -3.00 -11.89
C SER A 48 -12.23 -2.52 -10.62
N LEU A 49 -13.37 -3.10 -10.27
CA LEU A 49 -14.07 -2.83 -9.01
C LEU A 49 -13.24 -3.25 -7.81
N ILE A 50 -12.61 -4.43 -7.85
CA ILE A 50 -11.73 -4.91 -6.78
C ILE A 50 -10.59 -3.94 -6.54
N PHE A 51 -9.89 -3.50 -7.59
CA PHE A 51 -8.82 -2.51 -7.45
C PHE A 51 -9.30 -1.18 -6.89
N SER A 52 -10.48 -0.72 -7.30
CA SER A 52 -11.07 0.52 -6.77
C SER A 52 -11.34 0.42 -5.27
N TYR A 53 -11.87 -0.70 -4.80
CA TYR A 53 -12.08 -0.94 -3.37
C TYR A 53 -10.76 -1.06 -2.60
N ILE A 54 -9.75 -1.72 -3.15
CA ILE A 54 -8.43 -1.82 -2.52
C ILE A 54 -7.85 -0.42 -2.33
N ILE A 55 -7.89 0.44 -3.34
CA ILE A 55 -7.38 1.82 -3.26
C ILE A 55 -8.14 2.61 -2.18
N LEU A 56 -9.47 2.55 -2.18
CA LEU A 56 -10.31 3.25 -1.21
C LEU A 56 -10.00 2.81 0.23
N PHE A 57 -10.01 1.51 0.49
CA PHE A 57 -9.75 0.98 1.83
C PHE A 57 -8.31 1.18 2.28
N ASN A 58 -7.34 1.19 1.37
CA ASN A 58 -5.95 1.48 1.69
C ASN A 58 -5.79 2.92 2.21
N VAL A 59 -6.49 3.89 1.62
CA VAL A 59 -6.53 5.27 2.10
C VAL A 59 -7.18 5.33 3.49
N ILE A 60 -8.29 4.63 3.71
CA ILE A 60 -8.98 4.59 5.00
C ILE A 60 -8.09 3.94 6.07
N LEU A 61 -7.44 2.80 5.79
CA LEU A 61 -6.59 2.11 6.75
C LEU A 61 -5.32 2.88 7.09
N SER A 62 -4.76 3.62 6.14
CA SER A 62 -3.57 4.44 6.40
C SER A 62 -3.89 5.69 7.23
N TYR A 63 -5.13 6.16 7.22
CA TYR A 63 -5.70 7.31 7.96
C TYR A 63 -4.71 8.45 8.25
N GLY A 64 -3.81 8.74 7.31
CA GLY A 64 -2.79 9.79 7.44
C GLY A 64 -1.71 9.50 8.48
N LEU A 65 -1.57 8.26 8.94
CA LEU A 65 -0.60 7.87 9.96
C LEU A 65 0.84 8.15 9.53
N GLU A 66 1.16 8.03 8.24
CA GLU A 66 2.47 8.37 7.69
C GLU A 66 2.82 9.84 7.96
N THR A 67 1.90 10.76 7.68
CA THR A 67 2.10 12.21 7.89
C THR A 67 2.25 12.53 9.37
N SER A 68 1.40 11.94 10.21
CA SER A 68 1.46 12.08 11.67
C SER A 68 2.78 11.53 12.21
N PHE A 69 3.23 10.38 11.72
CA PHE A 69 4.50 9.78 12.09
C PHE A 69 5.67 10.69 11.75
N PHE A 70 5.74 11.29 10.55
CA PHE A 70 6.78 12.25 10.20
C PHE A 70 6.81 13.46 11.14
N ARG A 71 5.65 14.00 11.47
CA ARG A 71 5.54 15.16 12.35
C ARG A 71 6.04 14.84 13.75
N PHE A 72 5.55 13.78 14.37
CA PHE A 72 5.91 13.42 15.74
C PHE A 72 7.35 12.91 15.84
N TYR A 73 7.83 12.13 14.88
CA TYR A 73 9.20 11.64 14.86
C TYR A 73 10.23 12.78 14.83
N ASN A 74 9.92 13.89 14.15
CA ASN A 74 10.82 15.05 14.12
C ASN A 74 10.71 15.93 15.39
N LYS A 75 9.55 15.93 16.06
CA LYS A 75 9.29 16.80 17.22
C LYS A 75 9.69 16.16 18.54
N GLU A 76 9.43 14.87 18.70
CA GLU A 76 9.62 14.16 19.96
C GLU A 76 11.09 13.77 20.20
N LYS A 77 11.53 13.81 21.48
CA LYS A 77 12.88 13.40 21.88
C LYS A 77 13.06 11.89 21.81
N ASN A 78 12.05 11.12 22.24
CA ASN A 78 12.08 9.67 22.22
C ASN A 78 11.49 9.09 20.92
N LYS A 79 12.34 8.99 19.91
CA LYS A 79 11.96 8.51 18.58
C LYS A 79 11.52 7.05 18.55
N LYS A 80 11.97 6.23 19.50
CA LYS A 80 11.57 4.81 19.61
C LYS A 80 10.11 4.70 20.01
N ASP A 81 9.64 5.51 20.95
CA ASP A 81 8.25 5.47 21.40
C ASP A 81 7.30 5.90 20.29
N VAL A 82 7.68 6.93 19.50
CA VAL A 82 6.89 7.34 18.33
C VAL A 82 6.78 6.21 17.30
N LEU A 83 7.89 5.53 17.01
CA LEU A 83 7.90 4.39 16.09
C LEU A 83 7.02 3.24 16.61
N ASN A 84 7.19 2.87 17.89
CA ASN A 84 6.44 1.79 18.50
C ASN A 84 4.94 2.11 18.56
N THR A 85 4.58 3.32 18.96
CA THR A 85 3.18 3.76 19.01
C THR A 85 2.54 3.73 17.63
N ALA A 86 3.22 4.23 16.60
CA ALA A 86 2.72 4.20 15.25
C ALA A 86 2.57 2.75 14.71
N ALA A 87 3.56 1.88 14.97
CA ALA A 87 3.50 0.48 14.58
C ALA A 87 2.37 -0.29 15.29
N VAL A 88 2.19 -0.08 16.60
CA VAL A 88 1.12 -0.71 17.37
C VAL A 88 -0.25 -0.19 16.91
N SER A 89 -0.38 1.11 16.64
CA SER A 89 -1.62 1.69 16.13
C SER A 89 -2.06 1.05 14.81
N ILE A 90 -1.14 0.92 13.85
CA ILE A 90 -1.47 0.31 12.54
C ILE A 90 -1.77 -1.19 12.69
N LEU A 91 -1.09 -1.91 13.57
CA LEU A 91 -1.38 -3.31 13.87
C LEU A 91 -2.78 -3.48 14.43
N ILE A 92 -3.16 -2.69 15.43
CA ILE A 92 -4.49 -2.79 16.06
C ILE A 92 -5.58 -2.43 15.05
N SER A 93 -5.43 -1.33 14.31
CA SER A 93 -6.44 -0.91 13.32
C SER A 93 -6.58 -1.91 12.18
N SER A 94 -5.48 -2.49 11.69
CA SER A 94 -5.51 -3.51 10.65
C SER A 94 -6.17 -4.81 11.12
N PHE A 95 -5.88 -5.24 12.34
CA PHE A 95 -6.52 -6.42 12.94
C PHE A 95 -8.02 -6.21 13.16
N LEU A 96 -8.40 -5.05 13.67
CA LEU A 96 -9.79 -4.68 13.89
C LEU A 96 -10.55 -4.63 12.55
N PHE A 97 -9.97 -4.03 11.53
CA PHE A 97 -10.53 -4.02 10.18
C PHE A 97 -10.72 -5.43 9.63
N ALA A 98 -9.69 -6.28 9.70
CA ALA A 98 -9.76 -7.65 9.22
C ALA A 98 -10.85 -8.47 9.95
N SER A 99 -10.98 -8.26 11.26
CA SER A 99 -12.01 -8.92 12.07
C SER A 99 -13.42 -8.49 11.68
N ILE A 100 -13.68 -7.18 11.59
CA ILE A 100 -14.97 -6.63 11.15
C ILE A 100 -15.30 -7.12 9.75
N PHE A 101 -14.36 -7.02 8.81
CA PHE A 101 -14.59 -7.44 7.43
C PHE A 101 -14.89 -8.93 7.32
N SER A 102 -14.21 -9.77 8.12
CA SER A 102 -14.44 -11.22 8.16
C SER A 102 -15.82 -11.58 8.66
N ILE A 103 -16.34 -10.85 9.66
CA ILE A 103 -17.70 -11.05 10.21
C ILE A 103 -18.75 -10.69 9.14
N PHE A 104 -18.59 -9.56 8.45
CA PHE A 104 -19.55 -9.07 7.46
C PHE A 104 -19.30 -9.56 6.04
N LYS A 105 -18.35 -10.46 5.83
CA LYS A 105 -17.90 -10.94 4.52
C LYS A 105 -19.03 -11.42 3.60
N ILE A 106 -20.02 -12.17 4.14
CA ILE A 106 -21.15 -12.67 3.37
C ILE A 106 -22.05 -11.53 2.92
N ASN A 107 -22.33 -10.57 3.80
CA ASN A 107 -23.16 -9.42 3.48
C ASN A 107 -22.48 -8.52 2.42
N ILE A 108 -21.18 -8.34 2.54
CA ILE A 108 -20.38 -7.58 1.57
C ILE A 108 -20.38 -8.30 0.21
N SER A 109 -20.23 -9.63 0.19
CA SER A 109 -20.30 -10.44 -1.03
C SER A 109 -21.64 -10.25 -1.73
N ASN A 110 -22.74 -10.33 -0.99
CA ASN A 110 -24.08 -10.16 -1.55
C ASN A 110 -24.34 -8.73 -2.09
N PHE A 111 -23.76 -7.73 -1.44
CA PHE A 111 -23.92 -6.33 -1.86
C PHE A 111 -23.05 -5.98 -3.08
N THR A 112 -21.82 -6.47 -3.13
CA THR A 112 -20.84 -6.11 -4.17
C THR A 112 -20.87 -7.06 -5.38
N GLY A 113 -21.46 -8.24 -5.24
CA GLY A 113 -21.40 -9.32 -6.24
C GLY A 113 -20.02 -10.01 -6.32
N ILE A 114 -19.06 -9.63 -5.47
CA ILE A 114 -17.72 -10.22 -5.45
C ILE A 114 -17.74 -11.48 -4.61
N SER A 115 -17.18 -12.58 -5.12
CA SER A 115 -17.15 -13.85 -4.39
C SER A 115 -16.38 -13.73 -3.07
N THR A 116 -16.80 -14.50 -2.06
CA THR A 116 -16.19 -14.48 -0.73
C THR A 116 -14.71 -14.89 -0.74
N GLY A 117 -14.28 -15.67 -1.73
CA GLY A 117 -12.86 -16.01 -1.94
C GLY A 117 -12.01 -14.78 -2.25
N TYR A 118 -12.41 -13.99 -3.24
CA TYR A 118 -11.72 -12.75 -3.59
C TYR A 118 -11.74 -11.73 -2.45
N LEU A 119 -12.85 -11.62 -1.73
CA LEU A 119 -12.93 -10.73 -0.57
C LEU A 119 -11.91 -11.09 0.52
N SER A 120 -11.66 -12.38 0.74
CA SER A 120 -10.63 -12.81 1.70
C SER A 120 -9.23 -12.38 1.27
N ILE A 121 -8.91 -12.54 -0.02
CA ILE A 121 -7.61 -12.13 -0.57
C ILE A 121 -7.45 -10.61 -0.45
N ILE A 122 -8.49 -9.83 -0.76
CA ILE A 122 -8.49 -8.37 -0.65
C ILE A 122 -8.15 -7.93 0.78
N VAL A 123 -8.78 -8.55 1.79
CA VAL A 123 -8.49 -8.22 3.20
C VAL A 123 -7.03 -8.46 3.55
N TRP A 124 -6.47 -9.59 3.15
CA TRP A 124 -5.07 -9.88 3.41
C TRP A 124 -4.13 -8.91 2.71
N ILE A 125 -4.40 -8.55 1.46
CA ILE A 125 -3.63 -7.52 0.73
C ILE A 125 -3.68 -6.20 1.50
N LEU A 126 -4.86 -5.75 1.92
CA LEU A 126 -5.04 -4.49 2.64
C LEU A 126 -4.32 -4.47 3.99
N VAL A 127 -4.36 -5.58 4.73
CA VAL A 127 -3.63 -5.70 6.01
C VAL A 127 -2.12 -5.61 5.78
N VAL A 128 -1.59 -6.36 4.82
CA VAL A 128 -0.15 -6.33 4.52
C VAL A 128 0.27 -4.94 4.06
N ASP A 129 -0.48 -4.31 3.16
CA ASP A 129 -0.20 -2.96 2.69
C ASP A 129 -0.19 -1.95 3.85
N ALA A 130 -1.20 -1.99 4.73
CA ALA A 130 -1.26 -1.11 5.88
C ALA A 130 -0.05 -1.28 6.80
N LEU A 131 0.37 -2.50 7.08
CA LEU A 131 1.53 -2.79 7.92
C LEU A 131 2.85 -2.28 7.33
N THR A 132 2.95 -2.15 6.01
CA THR A 132 4.15 -1.61 5.35
C THR A 132 4.27 -0.08 5.45
N VAL A 133 3.19 0.65 5.77
CA VAL A 133 3.17 2.12 5.81
C VAL A 133 4.25 2.69 6.73
N ILE A 134 4.33 2.22 7.98
CA ILE A 134 5.29 2.74 8.97
C ILE A 134 6.74 2.35 8.65
N PRO A 135 7.08 1.10 8.28
CA PRO A 135 8.42 0.76 7.82
C PRO A 135 8.89 1.62 6.64
N PHE A 136 8.04 1.86 5.64
CA PHE A 136 8.38 2.72 4.51
C PHE A 136 8.57 4.18 4.92
N ALA A 137 7.70 4.72 5.78
CA ALA A 137 7.86 6.06 6.34
C ALA A 137 9.18 6.20 7.11
N TYR A 138 9.54 5.21 7.90
CA TYR A 138 10.80 5.20 8.64
C TYR A 138 12.04 5.18 7.74
N LEU A 139 12.03 4.39 6.66
CA LEU A 139 13.11 4.37 5.68
C LEU A 139 13.28 5.73 4.98
N ARG A 140 12.17 6.43 4.70
CA ARG A 140 12.22 7.80 4.14
C ARG A 140 12.84 8.78 5.12
N LEU A 141 12.43 8.74 6.40
CA LEU A 141 13.00 9.62 7.44
C LEU A 141 14.51 9.45 7.62
N LYS A 142 14.99 8.21 7.50
CA LYS A 142 16.43 7.93 7.56
C LYS A 142 17.20 8.30 6.30
N GLY A 143 16.54 8.84 5.27
CA GLY A 143 17.18 9.15 4.00
C GLY A 143 17.75 7.92 3.27
N SER A 144 17.28 6.72 3.63
CA SER A 144 17.75 5.45 3.05
C SER A 144 17.04 5.17 1.72
N ALA A 145 17.21 6.07 0.73
CA ALA A 145 16.54 6.01 -0.56
C ALA A 145 16.73 4.67 -1.28
N ILE A 146 17.94 4.11 -1.25
CA ILE A 146 18.25 2.83 -1.92
C ILE A 146 17.46 1.70 -1.27
N LYS A 147 17.48 1.57 0.07
CA LYS A 147 16.74 0.52 0.77
C LYS A 147 15.24 0.63 0.53
N TYR A 148 14.69 1.85 0.60
CA TYR A 148 13.30 2.12 0.27
C TYR A 148 12.95 1.65 -1.15
N SER A 149 13.76 2.02 -2.14
CA SER A 149 13.52 1.69 -3.54
C SER A 149 13.59 0.19 -3.81
N VAL A 150 14.59 -0.49 -3.25
CA VAL A 150 14.73 -1.95 -3.39
C VAL A 150 13.53 -2.67 -2.80
N VAL A 151 13.16 -2.35 -1.56
CA VAL A 151 12.01 -3.00 -0.90
C VAL A 151 10.72 -2.71 -1.66
N LYS A 152 10.53 -1.47 -2.15
CA LYS A 152 9.34 -1.10 -2.91
C LYS A 152 9.25 -1.81 -4.26
N ILE A 153 10.35 -2.00 -4.96
CA ILE A 153 10.39 -2.74 -6.23
C ILE A 153 10.09 -4.22 -5.99
N ILE A 154 10.68 -4.83 -4.95
CA ILE A 154 10.41 -6.24 -4.59
C ILE A 154 8.93 -6.44 -4.23
N ASN A 155 8.29 -5.46 -3.59
CA ASN A 155 6.87 -5.54 -3.21
C ASN A 155 5.90 -5.46 -4.42
N VAL A 156 6.38 -5.04 -5.58
CA VAL A 156 5.57 -4.90 -6.81
C VAL A 156 5.71 -6.10 -7.74
N ILE A 157 6.79 -6.87 -7.61
CA ILE A 157 7.06 -8.10 -8.38
C ILE A 157 6.43 -9.29 -7.69
#